data_d035b4dcdfd2a1b69aa2562def244cdd
#
_entry.id   d035b4dcdfd2a1b69aa2562def244cdd
#
_cell.length_a   1.000
_cell.length_b   1.000
_cell.length_c   1.000
_cell.angle_alpha   90.00
_cell.angle_beta   90.00
_cell.angle_gamma   90.00
#
_symmetry.space_group_name_H-M   'P 1'
#
loop_
_entity.id
_entity.type
_entity.pdbx_description
1 polymer ?
#
loop_
_entity_poly.entity_id
_entity_poly.type
_entity_poly.pdbx_seq_one_letter_code
_entity_poly.pdbx_strand_id
1 'polypeptide(L)'
;MTDRTVVVGAALLDAGRLLAARRSAPPELAGRWELPGGKVEPGERPEDALTRELAEELGIDAEPVERVPGEWPLKSPYVLRVWTARLRPGSAAPRPLQDHDELRWLTPERLWEVPWLEQDVPAVREVAARLGTGAR
;
A
#
# COMPACT_ATOMS: atom_id res chain seq x y z
N MET A 1 -18.77 -12.50 -19.10
CA MET A 1 -17.99 -12.62 -17.87
C MET A 1 -17.01 -11.46 -17.78
N THR A 2 -16.99 -10.78 -16.65
CA THR A 2 -16.14 -9.60 -16.49
C THR A 2 -14.85 -9.99 -15.79
N ASP A 3 -13.73 -9.80 -16.47
CA ASP A 3 -12.43 -10.01 -15.83
C ASP A 3 -12.13 -8.83 -14.91
N ARG A 4 -11.68 -9.13 -13.72
CA ARG A 4 -11.27 -8.11 -12.78
C ARG A 4 -9.74 -8.00 -12.79
N THR A 5 -9.25 -6.76 -12.79
CA THR A 5 -7.82 -6.50 -12.71
C THR A 5 -7.45 -6.22 -11.26
N VAL A 6 -6.48 -6.97 -10.76
CA VAL A 6 -6.03 -6.79 -9.39
C VAL A 6 -5.11 -5.59 -9.30
N VAL A 7 -5.39 -4.72 -8.33
CA VAL A 7 -4.49 -3.66 -7.89
C VAL A 7 -3.95 -4.12 -6.54
N VAL A 8 -2.63 -4.13 -6.40
CA VAL A 8 -2.00 -4.53 -5.15
C VAL A 8 -1.63 -3.31 -4.33
N GLY A 9 -1.85 -3.39 -3.03
CA GLY A 9 -1.43 -2.36 -2.10
C GLY A 9 -0.55 -2.97 -1.02
N ALA A 10 0.43 -2.21 -0.55
CA ALA A 10 1.34 -2.67 0.48
C ALA A 10 1.05 -2.01 1.82
N ALA A 11 0.80 -2.85 2.83
CA ALA A 11 0.90 -2.41 4.20
C ALA A 11 2.35 -2.64 4.62
N LEU A 12 3.22 -1.69 4.27
CA LEU A 12 4.64 -1.78 4.59
C LEU A 12 4.83 -1.43 6.05
N LEU A 13 5.32 -2.39 6.81
CA LEU A 13 5.46 -2.27 8.26
C LEU A 13 6.93 -2.24 8.66
N ASP A 14 7.25 -1.34 9.59
CA ASP A 14 8.58 -1.28 10.18
C ASP A 14 8.46 -0.71 11.60
N ALA A 15 8.99 -1.44 12.57
CA ALA A 15 8.95 -1.04 13.98
C ALA A 15 7.52 -0.70 14.46
N GLY A 16 6.53 -1.48 14.02
CA GLY A 16 5.14 -1.29 14.42
C GLY A 16 4.43 -0.12 13.76
N ARG A 17 5.05 0.46 12.73
CA ARG A 17 4.46 1.61 12.01
C ARG A 17 4.13 1.23 10.58
N LEU A 18 3.09 1.87 10.05
CA LEU A 18 2.63 1.68 8.69
C LEU A 18 3.06 2.85 7.82
N LEU A 19 3.59 2.56 6.64
CA LEU A 19 3.96 3.61 5.69
C LEU A 19 2.75 4.09 4.90
N ALA A 20 2.55 5.41 4.89
CA ALA A 20 1.56 6.07 4.06
C ALA A 20 2.28 6.97 3.07
N ALA A 21 1.80 7.00 1.82
CA ALA A 21 2.39 7.79 0.75
C ALA A 21 1.38 8.81 0.27
N ARG A 22 1.82 10.08 0.17
CA ARG A 22 0.95 11.16 -0.31
C ARG A 22 1.10 11.30 -1.82
N ARG A 23 -0.03 11.30 -2.51
CA ARG A 23 -0.05 11.47 -3.95
C ARG A 23 0.20 12.92 -4.33
N SER A 24 0.96 13.09 -5.42
CA SER A 24 1.21 14.40 -6.01
C SER A 24 0.46 14.56 -7.34
N ALA A 25 -0.06 13.47 -7.90
CA ALA A 25 -0.76 13.46 -9.19
C ALA A 25 -1.72 12.27 -9.25
N PRO A 26 -2.75 12.30 -10.07
CA PRO A 26 -3.21 13.47 -10.81
C PRO A 26 -3.81 14.54 -9.87
N PRO A 27 -4.11 15.75 -10.37
CA PRO A 27 -4.60 16.83 -9.50
C PRO A 27 -5.79 16.45 -8.62
N GLU A 28 -6.68 15.59 -9.11
CA GLU A 28 -7.88 15.17 -8.36
C GLU A 28 -7.52 14.37 -7.10
N LEU A 29 -6.36 13.72 -7.09
CA LEU A 29 -5.93 12.88 -5.99
C LEU A 29 -4.79 13.51 -5.17
N ALA A 30 -4.22 14.60 -5.67
CA ALA A 30 -3.08 15.23 -5.01
C ALA A 30 -3.45 15.65 -3.58
N GLY A 31 -2.53 15.38 -2.65
CA GLY A 31 -2.74 15.67 -1.24
C GLY A 31 -3.41 14.54 -0.46
N ARG A 32 -3.92 13.52 -1.15
CA ARG A 32 -4.48 12.34 -0.49
C ARG A 32 -3.38 11.31 -0.27
N TRP A 33 -3.58 10.49 0.75
CA TRP A 33 -2.61 9.47 1.14
C TRP A 33 -3.13 8.09 0.77
N GLU A 34 -2.21 7.17 0.52
CA GLU A 34 -2.59 5.82 0.10
C GLU A 34 -1.59 4.78 0.57
N LEU A 35 -1.99 3.51 0.50
CA LEU A 35 -1.07 2.40 0.57
C LEU A 35 -0.38 2.32 -0.78
N PRO A 36 0.96 2.34 -0.84
CA PRO A 36 1.65 2.28 -2.13
C PRO A 36 1.40 0.95 -2.83
N GLY A 37 1.41 0.98 -4.15
CA GLY A 37 1.17 -0.22 -4.95
C GLY A 37 0.75 0.15 -6.37
N GLY A 38 0.13 -0.78 -7.06
CA GLY A 38 -0.30 -0.55 -8.43
C GLY A 38 -0.91 -1.77 -9.08
N LYS A 39 -1.10 -1.70 -10.38
CA LYS A 39 -1.79 -2.74 -11.14
C LYS A 39 -0.90 -3.94 -11.38
N VAL A 40 -1.49 -5.13 -11.25
CA VAL A 40 -0.84 -6.38 -11.65
C VAL A 40 -0.86 -6.43 -13.17
N GLU A 41 0.30 -6.69 -13.77
CA GLU A 41 0.41 -6.81 -15.21
C GLU A 41 0.08 -8.22 -15.68
N PRO A 42 -0.31 -8.39 -16.96
CA PRO A 42 -0.64 -9.72 -17.49
C PRO A 42 0.52 -10.72 -17.25
N GLY A 43 0.17 -11.88 -16.72
CA GLY A 43 1.16 -12.93 -16.45
C GLY A 43 1.99 -12.73 -15.19
N GLU A 44 1.80 -11.61 -14.49
CA GLU A 44 2.54 -11.31 -13.28
C GLU A 44 1.77 -11.82 -12.06
N ARG A 45 2.51 -12.37 -11.08
CA ARG A 45 1.88 -12.72 -9.80
C ARG A 45 1.65 -11.45 -8.99
N PRO A 46 0.56 -11.40 -8.20
CA PRO A 46 0.31 -10.20 -7.37
C PRO A 46 1.47 -9.83 -6.47
N GLU A 47 2.13 -10.81 -5.85
CA GLU A 47 3.27 -10.53 -4.97
C GLU A 47 4.44 -9.94 -5.72
N ASP A 48 4.67 -10.40 -6.97
CA ASP A 48 5.75 -9.85 -7.80
C ASP A 48 5.42 -8.44 -8.25
N ALA A 49 4.15 -8.18 -8.55
CA ALA A 49 3.70 -6.83 -8.88
C ALA A 49 3.96 -5.88 -7.73
N LEU A 50 3.68 -6.33 -6.50
CA LEU A 50 3.90 -5.51 -5.32
C LEU A 50 5.38 -5.17 -5.14
N THR A 51 6.26 -6.16 -5.28
CA THR A 51 7.71 -5.95 -5.18
C THR A 51 8.16 -4.94 -6.23
N ARG A 52 7.68 -5.08 -7.47
CA ARG A 52 8.03 -4.18 -8.56
C ARG A 52 7.53 -2.76 -8.29
N GLU A 53 6.26 -2.63 -7.90
CA GLU A 53 5.68 -1.31 -7.65
C GLU A 53 6.39 -0.58 -6.52
N LEU A 54 6.75 -1.28 -5.45
CA LEU A 54 7.46 -0.66 -4.34
C LEU A 54 8.86 -0.20 -4.74
N ALA A 55 9.53 -0.94 -5.63
CA ALA A 55 10.80 -0.52 -6.16
C ALA A 55 10.66 0.75 -7.00
N GLU A 56 9.64 0.82 -7.85
CA GLU A 56 9.40 1.97 -8.73
C GLU A 56 8.94 3.20 -7.95
N GLU A 57 8.04 3.04 -7.00
CA GLU A 57 7.43 4.17 -6.31
C GLU A 57 8.23 4.67 -5.12
N LEU A 58 8.97 3.79 -4.46
CA LEU A 58 9.64 4.13 -3.21
C LEU A 58 11.15 3.85 -3.23
N GLY A 59 11.65 3.22 -4.28
CA GLY A 59 13.08 2.92 -4.39
C GLY A 59 13.57 1.89 -3.37
N ILE A 60 12.71 0.98 -2.96
CA ILE A 60 13.05 0.00 -1.91
C ILE A 60 13.03 -1.41 -2.45
N ASP A 61 13.72 -2.30 -1.70
CA ASP A 61 13.65 -3.73 -1.90
C ASP A 61 12.84 -4.29 -0.74
N ALA A 62 11.58 -4.61 -1.01
CA ALA A 62 10.66 -5.11 0.01
C ALA A 62 10.11 -6.46 -0.39
N GLU A 63 9.69 -7.23 0.60
CA GLU A 63 9.05 -8.51 0.33
C GLU A 63 7.65 -8.55 0.91
N PRO A 64 6.69 -9.11 0.17
CA PRO A 64 5.37 -9.40 0.70
C PRO A 64 5.50 -10.46 1.79
N VAL A 65 4.72 -10.31 2.86
CA VAL A 65 4.77 -11.25 3.99
C VAL A 65 3.51 -12.10 4.01
N GLU A 66 2.35 -11.42 4.11
CA GLU A 66 1.09 -12.17 4.17
C GLU A 66 -0.03 -11.34 3.59
N ARG A 67 -0.98 -12.01 2.94
CA ARG A 67 -2.14 -11.33 2.39
C ARG A 67 -3.08 -10.93 3.53
N VAL A 68 -3.49 -9.67 3.51
CA VAL A 68 -4.52 -9.17 4.41
C VAL A 68 -5.86 -9.75 3.93
N PRO A 69 -6.65 -10.39 4.81
CA PRO A 69 -7.93 -10.96 4.37
C PRO A 69 -8.86 -9.93 3.76
N GLY A 70 -9.50 -10.32 2.67
CA GLY A 70 -10.47 -9.47 1.99
C GLY A 70 -9.97 -8.95 0.67
N GLU A 71 -10.87 -8.33 -0.03
CA GLU A 71 -10.56 -7.55 -1.22
C GLU A 71 -11.61 -6.47 -1.33
N TRP A 72 -11.25 -5.36 -1.94
CA TRP A 72 -12.09 -4.18 -1.93
C TRP A 72 -12.33 -3.69 -3.34
N PRO A 73 -13.60 -3.53 -3.75
CA PRO A 73 -13.89 -3.05 -5.10
C PRO A 73 -13.38 -1.63 -5.30
N LEU A 74 -12.78 -1.41 -6.44
CA LEU A 74 -12.41 -0.09 -6.92
C LEU A 74 -13.32 0.22 -8.11
N LYS A 75 -13.04 1.29 -8.82
CA LYS A 75 -13.77 1.56 -10.06
C LYS A 75 -13.55 0.37 -11.01
N SER A 76 -14.66 -0.19 -11.51
CA SER A 76 -14.60 -1.34 -12.41
C SER A 76 -13.61 -1.09 -13.55
N PRO A 77 -12.77 -2.05 -13.94
CA PRO A 77 -12.78 -3.47 -13.55
C PRO A 77 -11.83 -3.80 -12.40
N TYR A 78 -11.45 -2.84 -11.58
CA TYR A 78 -10.36 -3.01 -10.62
C TYR A 78 -10.84 -3.49 -9.25
N VAL A 79 -9.99 -4.28 -8.59
CA VAL A 79 -10.20 -4.74 -7.22
C VAL A 79 -8.88 -4.61 -6.46
N LEU A 80 -8.94 -4.08 -5.25
CA LEU A 80 -7.76 -3.90 -4.40
C LEU A 80 -7.56 -5.13 -3.52
N ARG A 81 -6.34 -5.65 -3.52
CA ARG A 81 -5.87 -6.67 -2.57
C ARG A 81 -4.62 -6.14 -1.89
N VAL A 82 -4.50 -6.39 -0.60
CA VAL A 82 -3.42 -5.82 0.20
C VAL A 82 -2.60 -6.94 0.84
N TRP A 83 -1.29 -6.75 0.85
CA TRP A 83 -0.34 -7.61 1.55
C TRP A 83 0.41 -6.79 2.58
N THR A 84 0.68 -7.38 3.73
CA THR A 84 1.72 -6.81 4.59
C THR A 84 3.05 -7.05 3.90
N ALA A 85 3.98 -6.13 4.10
CA ALA A 85 5.29 -6.20 3.48
C ALA A 85 6.33 -5.67 4.46
N ARG A 86 7.58 -6.04 4.22
CA ARG A 86 8.70 -5.56 5.03
C ARG A 86 9.90 -5.27 4.13
N LEU A 87 10.75 -4.36 4.60
CA LEU A 87 12.00 -4.08 3.91
C LEU A 87 12.93 -5.28 4.03
N ARG A 88 13.56 -5.66 2.92
CA ARG A 88 14.61 -6.69 2.98
C ARG A 88 15.87 -6.10 3.61
N PRO A 89 16.68 -6.94 4.27
CA PRO A 89 17.96 -6.46 4.80
C PRO A 89 18.79 -5.83 3.68
N GLY A 90 19.35 -4.65 3.93
CA GLY A 90 20.14 -3.93 2.95
C GLY A 90 19.34 -3.03 2.02
N SER A 91 18.03 -3.02 2.13
CA SER A 91 17.22 -2.11 1.31
C SER A 91 17.52 -0.65 1.65
N ALA A 92 17.47 0.21 0.62
CA ALA A 92 17.48 1.65 0.85
C ALA A 92 16.23 2.06 1.63
N ALA A 93 16.28 3.20 2.30
CA ALA A 93 15.11 3.78 2.95
C ALA A 93 14.10 4.23 1.90
N PRO A 94 12.80 4.16 2.18
CA PRO A 94 11.79 4.62 1.24
C PRO A 94 11.95 6.10 0.92
N ARG A 95 11.73 6.46 -0.35
CA ARG A 95 11.74 7.83 -0.84
C ARG A 95 10.50 8.05 -1.69
N PRO A 96 9.89 9.24 -1.67
CA PRO A 96 8.73 9.49 -2.54
C PRO A 96 9.23 9.68 -3.98
N LEU A 97 8.90 8.70 -4.81
CA LEU A 97 9.19 8.72 -6.24
C LEU A 97 7.83 8.74 -6.96
N GLN A 98 7.82 8.61 -8.25
CA GLN A 98 6.63 8.51 -9.11
C GLN A 98 5.30 8.89 -8.44
N ASP A 99 4.76 10.05 -8.78
CA ASP A 99 3.43 10.50 -8.38
C ASP A 99 3.23 10.64 -6.87
N HIS A 100 4.32 10.64 -6.09
CA HIS A 100 4.27 10.85 -4.64
C HIS A 100 5.24 11.97 -4.25
N ASP A 101 4.87 12.73 -3.21
CA ASP A 101 5.73 13.84 -2.77
C ASP A 101 6.04 13.81 -1.28
N GLU A 102 5.43 12.90 -0.52
CA GLU A 102 5.70 12.80 0.91
C GLU A 102 5.40 11.39 1.40
N LEU A 103 6.16 10.94 2.40
CA LEU A 103 5.92 9.67 3.09
C LEU A 103 5.81 9.93 4.58
N ARG A 104 4.98 9.15 5.27
CA ARG A 104 4.90 9.18 6.72
C ARG A 104 4.80 7.75 7.27
N TRP A 105 5.56 7.50 8.32
CA TRP A 105 5.41 6.29 9.11
C TRP A 105 4.42 6.60 10.22
N LEU A 106 3.32 5.86 10.24
CA LEU A 106 2.22 6.10 11.17
C LEU A 106 2.13 4.99 12.21
N THR A 107 2.12 5.36 13.49
CA THR A 107 1.82 4.41 14.55
C THR A 107 0.33 4.09 14.50
N PRO A 108 -0.11 2.98 15.12
CA PRO A 108 -1.54 2.65 15.14
C PRO A 108 -2.43 3.79 15.64
N GLU A 109 -1.95 4.57 16.64
CA GLU A 109 -2.71 5.68 17.20
C GLU A 109 -2.83 6.85 16.25
N ARG A 110 -1.97 6.92 15.24
CA ARG A 110 -1.92 8.05 14.31
C ARG A 110 -2.38 7.73 12.90
N LEU A 111 -2.89 6.53 12.69
CA LEU A 111 -3.29 6.10 11.34
C LEU A 111 -4.28 7.04 10.67
N TRP A 112 -5.15 7.66 11.45
CA TRP A 112 -6.22 8.49 10.90
C TRP A 112 -5.87 9.98 10.89
N GLU A 113 -4.62 10.33 11.12
CA GLU A 113 -4.15 11.72 11.04
C GLU A 113 -3.98 12.21 9.61
N VAL A 114 -3.94 11.30 8.64
CA VAL A 114 -3.79 11.66 7.23
C VAL A 114 -5.11 11.43 6.48
N PRO A 115 -5.40 12.26 5.46
CA PRO A 115 -6.62 12.06 4.67
C PRO A 115 -6.37 10.97 3.61
N TRP A 116 -6.67 9.73 3.99
CA TRP A 116 -6.55 8.59 3.08
C TRP A 116 -7.49 8.74 1.88
N LEU A 117 -7.08 8.19 0.73
CA LEU A 117 -8.01 7.97 -0.36
C LEU A 117 -9.19 7.15 0.15
N GLU A 118 -10.40 7.54 -0.20
CA GLU A 118 -11.61 6.84 0.25
C GLU A 118 -11.55 5.36 -0.06
N GLN A 119 -11.07 5.02 -1.25
CA GLN A 119 -11.00 3.62 -1.69
C GLN A 119 -10.05 2.78 -0.85
N ASP A 120 -9.07 3.40 -0.17
CA ASP A 120 -8.13 2.68 0.67
C ASP A 120 -8.63 2.53 2.11
N VAL A 121 -9.60 3.32 2.54
CA VAL A 121 -10.05 3.35 3.93
C VAL A 121 -10.47 1.97 4.46
N PRO A 122 -11.28 1.18 3.75
CA PRO A 122 -11.64 -0.15 4.26
C PRO A 122 -10.44 -1.05 4.48
N ALA A 123 -9.47 -1.02 3.56
CA ALA A 123 -8.27 -1.82 3.68
C ALA A 123 -7.41 -1.34 4.86
N VAL A 124 -7.28 -0.02 5.03
CA VAL A 124 -6.53 0.55 6.15
C VAL A 124 -7.16 0.15 7.48
N ARG A 125 -8.50 0.11 7.55
CA ARG A 125 -9.21 -0.36 8.75
C ARG A 125 -8.83 -1.80 9.09
N GLU A 126 -8.77 -2.66 8.07
CA GLU A 126 -8.41 -4.07 8.29
C GLU A 126 -6.96 -4.19 8.75
N VAL A 127 -6.06 -3.42 8.15
CA VAL A 127 -4.66 -3.38 8.57
C VAL A 127 -4.56 -2.87 10.01
N ALA A 128 -5.31 -1.82 10.34
CA ALA A 128 -5.29 -1.23 11.68
C ALA A 128 -5.71 -2.24 12.76
N ALA A 129 -6.73 -3.04 12.47
CA ALA A 129 -7.19 -4.07 13.39
C ALA A 129 -6.09 -5.10 13.67
N ARG A 130 -5.34 -5.45 12.62
CA ARG A 130 -4.24 -6.41 12.74
C ARG A 130 -3.06 -5.81 13.49
N LEU A 131 -2.75 -4.54 13.29
CA LEU A 131 -1.67 -3.86 14.00
C LEU A 131 -1.98 -3.78 15.50
N GLY A 132 -3.20 -3.43 15.85
CA GLY A 132 -3.62 -3.38 17.23
C GLY A 132 -3.47 -4.72 17.94
N THR A 133 -3.74 -5.81 17.23
CA THR A 133 -3.57 -7.17 17.75
C THR A 133 -2.09 -7.54 17.81
N GLY A 134 -1.33 -7.19 16.79
CA GLY A 134 0.09 -7.54 16.68
C GLY A 134 0.99 -6.76 17.61
N ALA A 135 0.53 -5.66 18.17
CA ALA A 135 1.32 -4.82 19.05
C ALA A 135 1.58 -5.44 20.41
N ARG A 136 1.13 -6.64 20.64
CA ARG A 136 1.27 -7.35 21.93
C ARG A 136 2.45 -8.26 21.98
#